data_a2783421b2e06ed47ae1e2ac008d991b
#
_entry.id   a2783421b2e06ed47ae1e2ac008d991b
#
_cell.length_a   1.000
_cell.length_b   1.000
_cell.length_c   1.000
_cell.angle_alpha   90.00
_cell.angle_beta   90.00
_cell.angle_gamma   90.00
#
_symmetry.space_group_name_H-M   'P 1'
#
loop_
_entity.id
_entity.type
_entity.pdbx_description
1 polymer ?
#
loop_
_entity_poly.entity_id
_entity_poly.type
_entity_poly.pdbx_seq_one_letter_code
_entity_poly.pdbx_strand_id
1 'polypeptide(L)'
;MDLATAQTGWPAVDIAGVDATGAACALSDYKGSVILLDVSASWCYWCQVDTPAIQSLCNSYQGRGLKVVTVLAEDANGGGPCTQANLQSWVSTYGLSFRVQSDRSGTANGVAEKTYVGNPASMGFPTLVLIDKGFNVQYLKGGLTVSEVQAEIEKLLAQ
;
A
#
# COMPACT_ATOMS: atom_id res chain seq x y z
N MET A 1 15.77 3.65 -18.34
CA MET A 1 15.44 4.64 -17.27
C MET A 1 15.38 3.87 -15.97
N ASP A 2 16.35 4.06 -15.09
CA ASP A 2 16.23 3.55 -13.75
C ASP A 2 15.04 4.23 -13.10
N LEU A 3 14.02 3.44 -12.75
CA LEU A 3 12.94 3.94 -11.90
C LEU A 3 13.59 4.32 -10.57
N ALA A 4 13.70 5.61 -10.31
CA ALA A 4 14.23 6.09 -9.06
C ALA A 4 13.39 5.48 -7.94
N THR A 5 14.04 4.82 -7.00
CA THR A 5 13.36 4.31 -5.80
C THR A 5 12.71 5.48 -5.06
N ALA A 6 11.49 5.28 -4.59
CA ALA A 6 10.77 6.33 -3.86
C ALA A 6 11.59 6.81 -2.65
N GLN A 7 11.62 8.11 -2.43
CA GLN A 7 12.33 8.73 -1.31
C GLN A 7 11.39 9.70 -0.59
N THR A 8 11.61 9.86 0.71
CA THR A 8 10.88 10.85 1.50
C THR A 8 11.10 12.26 0.93
N GLY A 9 10.00 12.98 0.75
CA GLY A 9 9.98 14.31 0.14
C GLY A 9 9.80 14.32 -1.37
N TRP A 10 9.88 13.17 -2.03
CA TRP A 10 9.70 13.05 -3.48
C TRP A 10 8.25 12.77 -3.85
N PRO A 11 7.81 13.17 -5.04
CA PRO A 11 6.49 12.80 -5.54
C PRO A 11 6.29 11.29 -5.50
N ALA A 12 5.11 10.85 -5.05
CA ALA A 12 4.74 9.45 -5.10
C ALA A 12 4.58 8.99 -6.55
N VAL A 13 4.98 7.77 -6.82
CA VAL A 13 4.76 7.14 -8.12
C VAL A 13 3.39 6.47 -8.11
N ASP A 14 2.59 6.75 -9.13
CA ASP A 14 1.25 6.20 -9.25
C ASP A 14 1.27 4.70 -9.54
N ILE A 15 0.29 3.98 -9.02
CA ILE A 15 0.11 2.54 -9.23
C ILE A 15 -1.30 2.33 -9.76
N ALA A 16 -1.40 2.07 -11.06
CA ALA A 16 -2.66 1.70 -11.68
C ALA A 16 -2.90 0.19 -11.56
N GLY A 17 -4.13 -0.19 -11.33
CA GLY A 17 -4.52 -1.59 -11.19
C GLY A 17 -6.02 -1.80 -11.30
N VAL A 18 -6.46 -2.92 -10.77
CA VAL A 18 -7.86 -3.30 -10.64
C VAL A 18 -8.10 -3.62 -9.18
N ASP A 19 -9.20 -3.14 -8.62
CA ASP A 19 -9.55 -3.44 -7.23
C ASP A 19 -10.31 -4.78 -7.10
N ALA A 20 -10.63 -5.16 -5.87
CA ALA A 20 -11.34 -6.41 -5.59
C ALA A 20 -12.75 -6.48 -6.19
N THR A 21 -13.34 -5.35 -6.58
CA THR A 21 -14.64 -5.31 -7.27
C THR A 21 -14.52 -5.48 -8.79
N GLY A 22 -13.29 -5.47 -9.32
CA GLY A 22 -13.02 -5.50 -10.75
C GLY A 22 -12.96 -4.12 -11.41
N ALA A 23 -13.07 -3.05 -10.63
CA ALA A 23 -13.01 -1.69 -11.13
C ALA A 23 -11.55 -1.24 -11.34
N ALA A 24 -11.30 -0.56 -12.45
CA ALA A 24 -10.01 0.09 -12.69
C ALA A 24 -9.78 1.18 -11.65
N CYS A 25 -8.59 1.25 -11.11
CA CYS A 25 -8.22 2.19 -10.07
C CYS A 25 -6.75 2.60 -10.18
N ALA A 26 -6.40 3.69 -9.50
CA ALA A 26 -5.03 4.15 -9.38
C ALA A 26 -4.82 4.76 -8.00
N LEU A 27 -3.58 4.73 -7.50
CA LEU A 27 -3.24 5.34 -6.22
C LEU A 27 -3.57 6.84 -6.23
N SER A 28 -3.39 7.51 -7.36
CA SER A 28 -3.70 8.92 -7.58
C SER A 28 -5.19 9.27 -7.46
N ASP A 29 -6.10 8.29 -7.43
CA ASP A 29 -7.52 8.53 -7.13
C ASP A 29 -7.71 9.22 -5.78
N TYR A 30 -6.77 8.99 -4.87
CA TYR A 30 -6.80 9.55 -3.51
C TYR A 30 -5.90 10.77 -3.31
N LYS A 31 -5.37 11.32 -4.39
CA LYS A 31 -4.59 12.57 -4.34
C LYS A 31 -5.41 13.68 -3.69
N GLY A 32 -4.81 14.41 -2.78
CA GLY A 32 -5.50 15.41 -1.95
C GLY A 32 -5.87 14.91 -0.55
N SER A 33 -5.73 13.61 -0.31
CA SER A 33 -5.87 12.99 1.01
C SER A 33 -4.53 12.45 1.49
N VAL A 34 -4.39 12.25 2.79
CA VAL A 34 -3.29 11.45 3.35
C VAL A 34 -3.56 10.00 3.03
N ILE A 35 -2.57 9.29 2.47
CA ILE A 35 -2.70 7.91 2.04
C ILE A 35 -1.75 7.03 2.84
N LEU A 36 -2.26 5.97 3.45
CA LEU A 36 -1.46 4.85 3.92
C LEU A 36 -1.46 3.77 2.85
N LEU A 37 -0.32 3.61 2.20
CA LEU A 37 -0.09 2.58 1.20
C LEU A 37 0.64 1.41 1.86
N ASP A 38 0.06 0.23 1.75
CA ASP A 38 0.64 -1.05 2.12
C ASP A 38 0.95 -1.84 0.85
N VAL A 39 2.22 -2.10 0.59
CA VAL A 39 2.62 -2.99 -0.50
C VAL A 39 2.91 -4.36 0.09
N SER A 40 2.06 -5.31 -0.22
CA SER A 40 2.07 -6.65 0.36
C SER A 40 2.10 -7.74 -0.71
N ALA A 41 2.34 -8.97 -0.28
CA ALA A 41 2.27 -10.16 -1.11
C ALA A 41 1.40 -11.22 -0.41
N SER A 42 0.64 -11.99 -1.18
CA SER A 42 -0.28 -13.00 -0.62
C SER A 42 0.44 -14.09 0.17
N TRP A 43 1.65 -14.44 -0.23
CA TRP A 43 2.48 -15.47 0.42
C TRP A 43 3.20 -14.97 1.68
N CYS A 44 3.23 -13.66 1.90
CA CYS A 44 4.06 -13.04 2.95
C CYS A 44 3.40 -13.20 4.32
N TYR A 45 4.07 -13.91 5.22
CA TYR A 45 3.59 -14.14 6.58
C TYR A 45 3.38 -12.84 7.35
N TRP A 46 4.35 -11.93 7.33
CA TRP A 46 4.24 -10.66 8.06
C TRP A 46 3.17 -9.74 7.49
N CYS A 47 2.91 -9.82 6.18
CA CYS A 47 1.79 -9.11 5.57
C CYS A 47 0.45 -9.60 6.13
N GLN A 48 0.31 -10.90 6.29
CA GLN A 48 -0.88 -11.53 6.88
C GLN A 48 -1.05 -11.11 8.35
N VAL A 49 0.06 -11.10 9.11
CA VAL A 49 0.06 -10.72 10.53
C VAL A 49 -0.30 -9.24 10.71
N ASP A 50 0.22 -8.36 9.86
CA ASP A 50 0.08 -6.92 10.01
C ASP A 50 -1.26 -6.37 9.48
N THR A 51 -1.93 -7.09 8.59
CA THR A 51 -3.16 -6.62 7.94
C THR A 51 -4.28 -6.24 8.92
N PRO A 52 -4.56 -7.00 9.99
CA PRO A 52 -5.56 -6.57 10.98
C PRO A 52 -5.24 -5.22 11.65
N ALA A 53 -3.97 -4.94 11.90
CA ALA A 53 -3.54 -3.66 12.47
C ALA A 53 -3.72 -2.51 11.47
N ILE A 54 -3.51 -2.77 10.18
CA ILE A 54 -3.78 -1.80 9.11
C ILE A 54 -5.29 -1.47 9.06
N GLN A 55 -6.15 -2.48 9.19
CA GLN A 55 -7.60 -2.24 9.27
C GLN A 55 -7.96 -1.41 10.51
N SER A 56 -7.32 -1.64 11.65
CA SER A 56 -7.52 -0.83 12.86
C SER A 56 -7.11 0.63 12.66
N LEU A 57 -6.01 0.88 11.96
CA LEU A 57 -5.60 2.24 11.59
C LEU A 57 -6.63 2.89 10.67
N CYS A 58 -7.16 2.16 9.70
CA CYS A 58 -8.23 2.63 8.84
C CYS A 58 -9.46 3.05 9.67
N ASN A 59 -9.90 2.19 10.57
CA ASN A 59 -11.05 2.46 11.45
C ASN A 59 -10.84 3.72 12.28
N SER A 60 -9.64 3.93 12.79
CA SER A 60 -9.31 5.07 13.67
C SER A 60 -9.24 6.40 12.91
N TYR A 61 -8.80 6.39 11.66
CA TYR A 61 -8.43 7.63 10.96
C TYR A 61 -9.23 7.94 9.70
N GLN A 62 -10.03 6.99 9.17
CA GLN A 62 -10.83 7.25 7.96
C GLN A 62 -11.79 8.43 8.14
N GLY A 63 -12.38 8.60 9.32
CA GLY A 63 -13.26 9.73 9.62
C GLY A 63 -12.55 11.08 9.66
N ARG A 64 -11.23 11.07 9.75
CA ARG A 64 -10.37 12.27 9.69
C ARG A 64 -9.70 12.46 8.33
N GLY A 65 -10.06 11.66 7.34
CA GLY A 65 -9.63 11.83 5.97
C GLY A 65 -8.51 10.90 5.50
N LEU A 66 -8.04 9.96 6.32
CA LEU A 66 -7.06 8.95 5.89
C LEU A 66 -7.68 8.02 4.86
N LYS A 67 -6.96 7.80 3.77
CA LYS A 67 -7.24 6.74 2.80
C LYS A 67 -6.22 5.62 2.97
N VAL A 68 -6.69 4.39 2.96
CA VAL A 68 -5.83 3.21 3.06
C VAL A 68 -5.95 2.40 1.78
N VAL A 69 -4.82 1.95 1.26
CA VAL A 69 -4.75 1.11 0.07
C VAL A 69 -3.73 0.01 0.32
N THR A 70 -4.13 -1.24 0.13
CA THR A 70 -3.18 -2.34 -0.04
C THR A 70 -3.00 -2.62 -1.52
N VAL A 71 -1.78 -2.58 -2.00
CA VAL A 71 -1.40 -3.13 -3.30
C VAL A 71 -0.85 -4.54 -3.07
N LEU A 72 -1.60 -5.53 -3.51
CA LEU A 72 -1.19 -6.93 -3.41
C LEU A 72 -0.34 -7.25 -4.66
N ALA A 73 0.99 -7.18 -4.48
CA ALA A 73 1.94 -7.19 -5.58
C ALA A 73 2.21 -8.59 -6.15
N GLU A 74 2.13 -9.63 -5.30
CA GLU A 74 2.39 -11.01 -5.68
C GLU A 74 1.33 -11.96 -5.18
N ASP A 75 1.05 -13.00 -5.97
CA ASP A 75 0.12 -14.08 -5.61
C ASP A 75 0.70 -15.02 -4.54
N ALA A 76 -0.09 -16.03 -4.15
CA ALA A 76 0.32 -17.00 -3.13
C ALA A 76 1.50 -17.88 -3.54
N ASN A 77 1.83 -17.96 -4.82
CA ASN A 77 2.94 -18.77 -5.33
C ASN A 77 4.26 -17.99 -5.40
N GLY A 78 4.20 -16.68 -5.20
CA GLY A 78 5.38 -15.83 -5.14
C GLY A 78 5.94 -15.51 -6.53
N GLY A 79 5.38 -14.55 -7.21
CA GLY A 79 5.93 -14.05 -8.47
C GLY A 79 4.93 -13.85 -9.59
N GLY A 80 3.71 -14.36 -9.45
CA GLY A 80 2.61 -14.09 -10.36
C GLY A 80 1.83 -12.84 -9.96
N PRO A 81 1.14 -12.20 -10.92
CA PRO A 81 0.24 -11.12 -10.60
C PRO A 81 -0.98 -11.63 -9.82
N CYS A 82 -1.50 -10.82 -8.92
CA CYS A 82 -2.74 -11.15 -8.22
C CYS A 82 -3.93 -11.05 -9.17
N THR A 83 -4.75 -12.10 -9.18
CA THR A 83 -6.04 -12.12 -9.85
C THR A 83 -7.09 -11.38 -9.01
N GLN A 84 -8.23 -11.06 -9.61
CA GLN A 84 -9.37 -10.52 -8.86
C GLN A 84 -9.79 -11.44 -7.72
N ALA A 85 -9.77 -12.75 -7.94
CA ALA A 85 -10.06 -13.74 -6.89
C ALA A 85 -9.07 -13.66 -5.71
N ASN A 86 -7.79 -13.43 -5.98
CA ASN A 86 -6.80 -13.21 -4.92
C ASN A 86 -7.14 -11.95 -4.08
N LEU A 87 -7.49 -10.86 -4.74
CA LEU A 87 -7.87 -9.61 -4.07
C LEU A 87 -9.12 -9.79 -3.21
N GLN A 88 -10.14 -10.46 -3.74
CA GLN A 88 -11.38 -10.77 -3.02
C GLN A 88 -11.13 -11.66 -1.81
N SER A 89 -10.28 -12.66 -1.96
CA SER A 89 -9.90 -13.56 -0.86
C SER A 89 -9.19 -12.78 0.27
N TRP A 90 -8.29 -11.86 -0.07
CA TRP A 90 -7.61 -11.00 0.90
C TRP A 90 -8.59 -10.13 1.67
N VAL A 91 -9.50 -9.46 0.96
CA VAL A 91 -10.55 -8.63 1.57
C VAL A 91 -11.42 -9.44 2.51
N SER A 92 -11.91 -10.60 2.07
CA SER A 92 -12.84 -11.41 2.88
C SER A 92 -12.15 -12.09 4.07
N THR A 93 -10.93 -12.54 3.91
CA THR A 93 -10.18 -13.21 4.99
C THR A 93 -9.94 -12.28 6.17
N TYR A 94 -9.65 -11.01 5.92
CA TYR A 94 -9.30 -10.03 6.96
C TYR A 94 -10.43 -9.04 7.26
N GLY A 95 -11.58 -9.13 6.57
CA GLY A 95 -12.70 -8.23 6.77
C GLY A 95 -12.36 -6.77 6.45
N LEU A 96 -11.69 -6.54 5.35
CA LEU A 96 -11.17 -5.21 5.01
C LEU A 96 -12.25 -4.29 4.44
N SER A 97 -12.26 -3.03 4.89
CA SER A 97 -13.16 -1.99 4.42
C SER A 97 -12.49 -0.98 3.49
N PHE A 98 -11.19 -1.09 3.29
CA PHE A 98 -10.41 -0.22 2.41
C PHE A 98 -10.06 -0.91 1.09
N ARG A 99 -9.56 -0.14 0.12
CA ARG A 99 -9.22 -0.65 -1.20
C ARG A 99 -8.05 -1.65 -1.13
N VAL A 100 -8.26 -2.81 -1.75
CA VAL A 100 -7.22 -3.77 -2.09
C VAL A 100 -7.16 -3.85 -3.61
N GLN A 101 -6.01 -3.59 -4.20
CA GLN A 101 -5.83 -3.56 -5.64
C GLN A 101 -4.61 -4.35 -6.10
N SER A 102 -4.61 -4.72 -7.37
CA SER A 102 -3.45 -5.23 -8.07
C SER A 102 -2.56 -4.10 -8.58
N ASP A 103 -1.36 -4.46 -9.02
CA ASP A 103 -0.51 -3.62 -9.85
C ASP A 103 -0.73 -4.02 -11.32
N ARG A 104 -1.15 -3.06 -12.17
CA ARG A 104 -1.48 -3.34 -13.59
C ARG A 104 -0.28 -3.85 -14.37
N SER A 105 0.94 -3.56 -13.95
CA SER A 105 2.13 -4.11 -14.60
C SER A 105 2.18 -5.63 -14.57
N GLY A 106 1.38 -6.26 -13.69
CA GLY A 106 0.98 -7.67 -13.76
C GLY A 106 2.09 -8.68 -13.62
N THR A 107 3.27 -8.25 -13.23
CA THR A 107 4.45 -9.12 -13.07
C THR A 107 5.04 -8.94 -11.68
N ALA A 108 5.63 -9.99 -11.15
CA ALA A 108 6.65 -9.86 -10.13
C ALA A 108 7.64 -8.78 -10.60
N ASN A 109 7.94 -7.81 -9.78
CA ASN A 109 8.66 -6.59 -10.17
C ASN A 109 7.82 -5.54 -10.93
N GLY A 110 6.54 -5.45 -10.64
CA GLY A 110 5.70 -4.34 -11.08
C GLY A 110 6.11 -2.99 -10.50
N VAL A 111 5.37 -1.94 -10.81
CA VAL A 111 5.67 -0.56 -10.38
C VAL A 111 5.74 -0.48 -8.85
N ALA A 112 4.78 -1.06 -8.14
CA ALA A 112 4.75 -1.02 -6.68
C ALA A 112 5.99 -1.65 -6.06
N GLU A 113 6.37 -2.83 -6.55
CA GLU A 113 7.52 -3.56 -6.03
C GLU A 113 8.84 -2.86 -6.33
N LYS A 114 9.06 -2.45 -7.58
CA LYS A 114 10.30 -1.77 -7.98
C LYS A 114 10.48 -0.41 -7.30
N THR A 115 9.39 0.33 -7.17
CA THR A 115 9.45 1.71 -6.67
C THR A 115 9.55 1.76 -5.15
N TYR A 116 8.73 0.97 -4.47
CA TYR A 116 8.58 1.07 -3.02
C TYR A 116 9.30 -0.05 -2.28
N VAL A 117 9.15 -1.29 -2.70
CA VAL A 117 9.73 -2.46 -2.02
C VAL A 117 11.21 -2.62 -2.35
N GLY A 118 11.63 -2.33 -3.57
CA GLY A 118 13.04 -2.34 -3.98
C GLY A 118 13.90 -1.25 -3.34
N ASN A 119 13.31 -0.38 -2.54
CA ASN A 119 14.03 0.67 -1.82
C ASN A 119 14.86 0.04 -0.68
N PRO A 120 16.13 0.44 -0.49
CA PRO A 120 16.95 -0.07 0.63
C PRO A 120 16.33 0.13 2.01
N ALA A 121 15.46 1.14 2.19
CA ALA A 121 14.75 1.37 3.45
C ALA A 121 13.59 0.38 3.69
N SER A 122 13.14 -0.34 2.66
CA SER A 122 11.99 -1.24 2.78
C SER A 122 12.37 -2.61 3.33
N MET A 123 13.43 -3.20 2.82
CA MET A 123 13.89 -4.56 3.15
C MET A 123 12.87 -5.67 2.85
N GLY A 124 11.87 -5.43 1.99
CA GLY A 124 10.90 -6.45 1.55
C GLY A 124 9.44 -6.16 1.90
N PHE A 125 8.64 -7.20 1.91
CA PHE A 125 7.21 -7.12 2.25
C PHE A 125 6.94 -7.34 3.74
N PRO A 126 5.95 -6.65 4.32
CA PRO A 126 5.23 -5.51 3.74
C PRO A 126 6.09 -4.25 3.73
N THR A 127 5.84 -3.35 2.81
CA THR A 127 6.39 -2.00 2.83
C THR A 127 5.26 -1.01 3.07
N LEU A 128 5.39 -0.21 4.12
CA LEU A 128 4.42 0.82 4.50
C LEU A 128 4.91 2.18 4.03
N VAL A 129 4.03 2.91 3.36
CA VAL A 129 4.32 4.23 2.81
C VAL A 129 3.22 5.19 3.25
N LEU A 130 3.59 6.37 3.73
CA LEU A 130 2.64 7.45 3.93
C LEU A 130 2.88 8.54 2.90
N ILE A 131 1.81 8.96 2.27
CA ILE A 131 1.78 9.97 1.21
C ILE A 131 0.92 11.13 1.69
N ASP A 132 1.45 12.33 1.56
CA ASP A 132 0.75 13.54 2.00
C ASP A 132 -0.32 14.01 0.98
N LYS A 133 -1.06 15.05 1.34
CA LYS A 133 -2.11 15.63 0.49
C LYS A 133 -1.59 16.18 -0.84
N GLY A 134 -0.30 16.53 -0.92
CA GLY A 134 0.39 16.94 -2.14
C GLY A 134 0.85 15.79 -3.01
N PHE A 135 0.59 14.54 -2.60
CA PHE A 135 1.04 13.33 -3.27
C PHE A 135 2.56 13.16 -3.25
N ASN A 136 3.16 13.47 -2.11
CA ASN A 136 4.59 13.26 -1.85
C ASN A 136 4.79 12.22 -0.77
N VAL A 137 5.83 11.39 -0.91
CA VAL A 137 6.19 10.37 0.08
C VAL A 137 6.75 11.05 1.33
N GLN A 138 6.17 10.77 2.50
CA GLN A 138 6.63 11.32 3.77
C GLN A 138 7.17 10.25 4.73
N TYR A 139 6.86 9.00 4.49
CA TYR A 139 7.33 7.85 5.28
C TYR A 139 7.42 6.63 4.38
N LEU A 140 8.49 5.85 4.53
CA LEU A 140 8.66 4.58 3.83
C LEU A 140 9.50 3.66 4.70
N LYS A 141 8.97 2.48 5.05
CA LYS A 141 9.68 1.50 5.85
C LYS A 141 9.16 0.10 5.59
N GLY A 142 10.06 -0.88 5.63
CA GLY A 142 9.70 -2.30 5.65
C GLY A 142 9.19 -2.73 7.02
N GLY A 143 8.09 -3.49 7.01
CA GLY A 143 7.40 -3.91 8.23
C GLY A 143 6.54 -2.80 8.84
N LEU A 144 5.53 -3.21 9.61
CA LEU A 144 4.64 -2.29 10.30
C LEU A 144 5.12 -2.05 11.74
N THR A 145 5.44 -0.81 12.06
CA THR A 145 5.57 -0.33 13.44
C THR A 145 4.39 0.60 13.71
N VAL A 146 3.36 0.10 14.36
CA VAL A 146 2.08 0.83 14.53
C VAL A 146 2.28 2.21 15.14
N SER A 147 3.08 2.32 16.21
CA SER A 147 3.31 3.60 16.88
C SER A 147 3.99 4.64 15.98
N GLU A 148 4.94 4.23 15.14
CA GLU A 148 5.59 5.14 14.18
C GLU A 148 4.61 5.60 13.11
N VAL A 149 3.89 4.67 12.50
CA VAL A 149 2.91 4.97 11.46
C VAL A 149 1.82 5.88 12.00
N GLN A 150 1.33 5.62 13.21
CA GLN A 150 0.33 6.42 13.89
C GLN A 150 0.80 7.86 14.13
N ALA A 151 2.03 8.03 14.62
CA ALA A 151 2.62 9.35 14.84
C ALA A 151 2.76 10.15 13.52
N GLU A 152 3.16 9.49 12.45
CA GLU A 152 3.27 10.13 11.13
C GLU A 152 1.89 10.47 10.53
N ILE A 153 0.89 9.61 10.69
CA ILE A 153 -0.49 9.90 10.29
C ILE A 153 -1.00 11.16 10.99
N GLU A 154 -0.82 11.24 12.31
CA GLU A 154 -1.23 12.41 13.10
C GLU A 154 -0.57 13.70 12.59
N LYS A 155 0.72 13.65 12.29
CA LYS A 155 1.46 14.77 11.72
C LYS A 155 0.88 15.22 10.38
N LEU A 156 0.61 14.29 9.48
CA LEU A 156 0.15 14.58 8.13
C LEU A 156 -1.30 15.06 8.11
N LEU A 157 -2.16 14.52 8.98
CA LEU A 157 -3.55 14.96 9.10
C LEU A 157 -3.67 16.37 9.70
N ALA A 158 -2.68 16.81 10.47
CA ALA A 158 -2.65 18.15 11.07
C ALA A 158 -2.22 19.26 10.11
N GLN A 159 -1.75 18.91 8.93
CA GLN A 159 -1.29 19.85 7.90
C GLN A 159 -2.43 20.46 7.06
#